data_d193825d2c69741d2e392895f0a7e888
#
_entry.id   d193825d2c69741d2e392895f0a7e888
#
_cell.length_a   1.000
_cell.length_b   1.000
_cell.length_c   1.000
_cell.angle_alpha   90.00
_cell.angle_beta   90.00
_cell.angle_gamma   90.00
#
_symmetry.space_group_name_H-M   'P 1'
#
loop_
_entity.id
_entity.type
_entity.pdbx_description
1 polymer ?
#
loop_
_entity_poly.entity_id
_entity_poly.type
_entity_poly.pdbx_seq_one_letter_code
_entity_poly.pdbx_strand_id
1 'polypeptide(L)'
;MPLSDQEFRVKSDAALEQARRELMNLADEAGFELELQNGVLNLVFEEPSETKFVVSPNAPVRQIWVSAMGRSFKLAWSPELSTFALNSEPLVPLLDRLTRTFLGKST
;
A
#
# COMPACT_ATOMS: atom_id res chain seq x y z
N MET A 1 5.91 -22.07 -3.36
CA MET A 1 6.89 -21.63 -4.37
C MET A 1 7.03 -20.13 -4.35
N PRO A 2 8.24 -19.62 -4.25
CA PRO A 2 8.40 -18.17 -4.35
C PRO A 2 8.12 -17.70 -5.78
N LEU A 3 7.71 -16.47 -5.90
CA LEU A 3 7.46 -15.88 -7.21
C LEU A 3 8.79 -15.67 -7.96
N SER A 4 8.77 -15.84 -9.29
CA SER A 4 9.90 -15.44 -10.09
C SER A 4 9.97 -13.92 -10.15
N ASP A 5 11.07 -13.37 -10.66
CA ASP A 5 11.21 -11.92 -10.83
C ASP A 5 10.08 -11.34 -11.66
N GLN A 6 9.77 -12.00 -12.77
CA GLN A 6 8.73 -11.52 -13.67
C GLN A 6 7.36 -11.62 -13.06
N GLU A 7 7.08 -12.74 -12.39
CA GLU A 7 5.80 -12.91 -11.70
C GLU A 7 5.61 -11.88 -10.62
N PHE A 8 6.67 -11.62 -9.85
CA PHE A 8 6.60 -10.62 -8.80
C PHE A 8 6.30 -9.24 -9.38
N ARG A 9 6.98 -8.88 -10.46
CA ARG A 9 6.78 -7.57 -11.08
C ARG A 9 5.34 -7.40 -11.55
N VAL A 10 4.80 -8.40 -12.23
CA VAL A 10 3.43 -8.33 -12.74
C VAL A 10 2.44 -8.23 -11.58
N LYS A 11 2.63 -9.06 -10.56
CA LYS A 11 1.70 -9.08 -9.43
C LYS A 11 1.81 -7.83 -8.58
N SER A 12 3.01 -7.30 -8.37
CA SER A 12 3.17 -6.08 -7.58
C SER A 12 2.61 -4.86 -8.33
N ASP A 13 2.84 -4.76 -9.63
CA ASP A 13 2.25 -3.68 -10.42
C ASP A 13 0.73 -3.71 -10.35
N ALA A 14 0.15 -4.89 -10.48
CA ALA A 14 -1.30 -5.07 -10.41
C ALA A 14 -1.83 -4.72 -9.01
N ALA A 15 -1.10 -5.11 -7.98
CA ALA A 15 -1.51 -4.84 -6.60
C ALA A 15 -1.53 -3.34 -6.30
N LEU A 16 -0.51 -2.62 -6.76
CA LEU A 16 -0.44 -1.18 -6.53
C LEU A 16 -1.51 -0.43 -7.31
N GLU A 17 -1.77 -0.85 -8.55
CA GLU A 17 -2.84 -0.23 -9.34
C GLU A 17 -4.21 -0.52 -8.72
N GLN A 18 -4.43 -1.72 -8.22
CA GLN A 18 -5.67 -2.06 -7.54
C GLN A 18 -5.83 -1.20 -6.28
N ALA A 19 -4.77 -1.05 -5.51
CA ALA A 19 -4.81 -0.23 -4.30
C ALA A 19 -5.16 1.22 -4.64
N ARG A 20 -4.57 1.76 -5.70
CA ARG A 20 -4.87 3.12 -6.12
C ARG A 20 -6.36 3.27 -6.44
N ARG A 21 -6.91 2.32 -7.20
CA ARG A 21 -8.32 2.39 -7.58
C ARG A 21 -9.25 2.23 -6.39
N GLU A 22 -8.94 1.29 -5.50
CA GLU A 22 -9.85 1.00 -4.39
C GLU A 22 -9.79 2.03 -3.28
N LEU A 23 -8.69 2.79 -3.19
CA LEU A 23 -8.57 3.86 -2.20
C LEU A 23 -9.02 5.22 -2.73
N MET A 24 -9.39 5.30 -4.00
CA MET A 24 -9.73 6.56 -4.63
C MET A 24 -10.91 7.25 -3.96
N ASN A 25 -11.95 6.50 -3.61
CA ASN A 25 -13.11 7.09 -2.93
C ASN A 25 -12.74 7.66 -1.56
N LEU A 26 -11.93 6.93 -0.83
CA LEU A 26 -11.47 7.40 0.47
C LEU A 26 -10.61 8.65 0.33
N ALA A 27 -9.76 8.69 -0.71
CA ALA A 27 -8.92 9.84 -0.97
C ALA A 27 -9.77 11.08 -1.28
N ASP A 28 -10.81 10.92 -2.07
CA ASP A 28 -11.71 12.02 -2.39
C ASP A 28 -12.45 12.52 -1.16
N GLU A 29 -12.94 11.60 -0.33
CA GLU A 29 -13.68 11.97 0.87
C GLU A 29 -12.81 12.63 1.92
N ALA A 30 -11.60 12.11 2.10
CA ALA A 30 -10.71 12.58 3.16
C ALA A 30 -9.79 13.70 2.70
N GLY A 31 -9.68 13.94 1.39
CA GLY A 31 -8.90 15.05 0.87
C GLY A 31 -7.41 14.77 0.76
N PHE A 32 -7.00 13.53 0.53
CA PHE A 32 -5.60 13.25 0.27
C PHE A 32 -5.41 12.80 -1.18
N GLU A 33 -4.17 12.71 -1.62
CA GLU A 33 -3.86 12.36 -3.00
C GLU A 33 -3.19 11.00 -3.10
N LEU A 34 -3.47 10.31 -4.21
CA LEU A 34 -2.84 9.05 -4.55
C LEU A 34 -1.98 9.27 -5.79
N GLU A 35 -0.70 8.96 -5.69
CA GLU A 35 0.23 9.10 -6.81
C GLU A 35 0.90 7.78 -7.09
N LEU A 36 0.71 7.26 -8.29
CA LEU A 36 1.36 6.02 -8.72
C LEU A 36 2.33 6.37 -9.84
N GLN A 37 3.62 6.32 -9.53
CA GLN A 37 4.67 6.65 -10.49
C GLN A 37 5.83 5.68 -10.36
N ASN A 38 6.34 5.20 -11.48
CA ASN A 38 7.53 4.35 -11.52
C ASN A 38 7.40 3.13 -10.60
N GLY A 39 6.18 2.57 -10.53
CA GLY A 39 5.93 1.39 -9.73
C GLY A 39 5.88 1.62 -8.23
N VAL A 40 5.74 2.87 -7.80
CA VAL A 40 5.63 3.22 -6.38
C VAL A 40 4.35 3.99 -6.17
N LEU A 41 3.57 3.58 -5.16
CA LEU A 41 2.33 4.27 -4.80
C LEU A 41 2.56 5.12 -3.57
N ASN A 42 2.24 6.41 -3.69
CA ASN A 42 2.31 7.34 -2.57
C ASN A 42 0.92 7.81 -2.18
N LEU A 43 0.64 7.84 -0.87
CA LEU A 43 -0.55 8.47 -0.34
C LEU A 43 -0.06 9.77 0.31
N VAL A 44 -0.48 10.90 -0.24
CA VAL A 44 0.06 12.22 0.14
C VAL A 44 -1.00 12.99 0.91
N PHE A 45 -0.68 13.31 2.16
CA PHE A 45 -1.61 13.99 3.08
C PHE A 45 -1.11 15.38 3.40
N GLU A 46 -2.04 16.33 3.49
CA GLU A 46 -1.75 17.67 4.00
C GLU A 46 -2.34 17.84 5.39
N GLU A 47 -3.46 17.20 5.64
CA GLU A 47 -4.15 17.23 6.92
C GLU A 47 -4.25 15.83 7.50
N PRO A 48 -4.12 15.63 8.78
CA PRO A 48 -3.91 16.60 9.87
C PRO A 48 -2.50 17.20 9.89
N SER A 49 -1.57 16.62 9.15
CA SER A 49 -0.23 17.17 8.99
C SER A 49 0.34 16.68 7.67
N GLU A 50 1.34 17.36 7.15
CA GLU A 50 1.99 16.93 5.93
C GLU A 50 2.68 15.60 6.16
N THR A 51 2.24 14.56 5.45
CA THR A 51 2.70 13.19 5.66
C THR A 51 2.56 12.44 4.34
N LYS A 52 3.38 11.43 4.18
CA LYS A 52 3.32 10.58 3.00
C LYS A 52 3.48 9.14 3.41
N PHE A 53 2.58 8.28 2.95
CA PHE A 53 2.76 6.84 3.04
C PHE A 53 3.34 6.37 1.72
N VAL A 54 4.32 5.49 1.76
CA VAL A 54 4.98 4.99 0.57
C VAL A 54 4.78 3.49 0.47
N VAL A 55 4.29 3.03 -0.68
CA VAL A 55 4.08 1.62 -0.96
C VAL A 55 4.96 1.25 -2.14
N SER A 56 6.00 0.45 -1.90
CA SER A 56 6.97 0.14 -2.94
C SER A 56 7.31 -1.34 -2.98
N PRO A 57 7.49 -1.89 -4.18
CA PRO A 57 7.93 -3.28 -4.30
C PRO A 57 9.42 -3.40 -3.99
N ASN A 58 9.78 -4.48 -3.32
CA ASN A 58 11.17 -4.80 -3.05
C ASN A 58 11.47 -6.13 -3.70
N ALA A 59 12.00 -6.08 -4.93
CA ALA A 59 12.17 -7.26 -5.76
C ALA A 59 13.12 -8.30 -5.17
N PRO A 60 14.27 -7.92 -4.59
CA PRO A 60 15.18 -8.93 -4.03
C PRO A 60 14.55 -9.88 -3.03
N VAL A 61 13.57 -9.40 -2.26
CA VAL A 61 12.90 -10.22 -1.25
C VAL A 61 11.46 -10.56 -1.61
N ARG A 62 11.01 -10.16 -2.79
CA ARG A 62 9.64 -10.45 -3.28
C ARG A 62 8.57 -9.98 -2.32
N GLN A 63 8.72 -8.78 -1.79
CA GLN A 63 7.76 -8.20 -0.86
C GLN A 63 7.32 -6.82 -1.33
N ILE A 64 6.14 -6.39 -0.86
CA ILE A 64 5.73 -5.01 -0.98
C ILE A 64 5.92 -4.38 0.39
N TRP A 65 6.66 -3.29 0.43
CA TRP A 65 6.97 -2.59 1.66
C TRP A 65 6.11 -1.34 1.78
N VAL A 66 5.50 -1.16 2.95
CA VAL A 66 4.68 0.01 3.25
C VAL A 66 5.38 0.79 4.36
N SER A 67 5.61 2.07 4.12
CA SER A 67 6.17 2.97 5.12
C SER A 67 5.08 3.97 5.50
N ALA A 68 4.69 3.98 6.77
CA ALA A 68 3.59 4.81 7.25
C ALA A 68 3.77 5.12 8.73
N MET A 69 3.61 6.39 9.09
CA MET A 69 3.64 6.84 10.48
C MET A 69 4.89 6.37 11.24
N GLY A 70 6.06 6.43 10.57
CA GLY A 70 7.32 6.01 11.18
C GLY A 70 7.49 4.52 11.35
N ARG A 71 6.63 3.73 10.74
CA ARG A 71 6.66 2.27 10.81
C ARG A 71 6.82 1.67 9.42
N SER A 72 7.31 0.44 9.38
CA SER A 72 7.46 -0.30 8.13
C SER A 72 6.67 -1.60 8.20
N PHE A 73 5.98 -1.92 7.11
CA PHE A 73 5.20 -3.14 6.98
C PHE A 73 5.69 -3.87 5.74
N LYS A 74 5.97 -5.15 5.87
CA LYS A 74 6.51 -5.95 4.77
C LYS A 74 5.52 -7.04 4.43
N LEU A 75 4.92 -6.94 3.24
CA LEU A 75 3.88 -7.86 2.81
C LEU A 75 4.45 -8.85 1.79
N ALA A 76 4.22 -10.14 2.03
CA ALA A 76 4.65 -11.20 1.13
C ALA A 76 3.44 -11.73 0.37
N TRP A 77 3.71 -12.38 -0.77
CA TRP A 77 2.64 -12.99 -1.54
C TRP A 77 2.01 -14.13 -0.77
N SER A 78 0.70 -14.10 -0.65
CA SER A 78 -0.08 -15.16 -0.01
C SER A 78 -0.84 -15.94 -1.08
N PRO A 79 -0.45 -17.19 -1.38
CA PRO A 79 -1.19 -17.98 -2.36
C PRO A 79 -2.64 -18.23 -1.93
N GLU A 80 -2.87 -18.33 -0.64
CA GLU A 80 -4.21 -18.59 -0.11
C GLU A 80 -5.14 -17.40 -0.36
N LEU A 81 -4.62 -16.18 -0.21
CA LEU A 81 -5.40 -14.96 -0.42
C LEU A 81 -5.24 -14.41 -1.84
N SER A 82 -4.32 -14.96 -2.61
CA SER A 82 -4.00 -14.51 -3.97
C SER A 82 -3.66 -13.02 -4.01
N THR A 83 -2.93 -12.55 -3.00
CA THR A 83 -2.52 -11.16 -2.92
C THR A 83 -1.35 -11.02 -1.94
N PHE A 84 -0.75 -9.83 -1.90
CA PHE A 84 0.27 -9.54 -0.91
C PHE A 84 -0.41 -9.23 0.42
N ALA A 85 0.11 -9.82 1.49
CA ALA A 85 -0.51 -9.68 2.81
C ALA A 85 0.52 -9.76 3.92
N LEU A 86 0.16 -9.20 5.07
CA LEU A 86 0.94 -9.30 6.30
C LEU A 86 0.01 -9.84 7.38
N ASN A 87 0.36 -11.00 7.94
CA ASN A 87 -0.46 -11.65 8.97
C ASN A 87 -1.92 -11.77 8.53
N SER A 88 -2.11 -12.23 7.30
CA SER A 88 -3.43 -12.42 6.69
C SER A 88 -4.19 -11.13 6.39
N GLU A 89 -3.57 -9.98 6.52
CA GLU A 89 -4.18 -8.70 6.16
C GLU A 89 -3.66 -8.27 4.78
N PRO A 90 -4.52 -8.25 3.75
CA PRO A 90 -4.11 -7.83 2.42
C PRO A 90 -3.75 -6.35 2.35
N LEU A 91 -3.09 -5.97 1.26
CA LEU A 91 -2.57 -4.62 1.09
C LEU A 91 -3.64 -3.53 1.22
N VAL A 92 -4.77 -3.67 0.51
CA VAL A 92 -5.79 -2.62 0.52
C VAL A 92 -6.42 -2.44 1.90
N PRO A 93 -6.89 -3.51 2.58
CA PRO A 93 -7.38 -3.34 3.95
C PRO A 93 -6.34 -2.75 4.90
N LEU A 94 -5.06 -3.13 4.74
CA LEU A 94 -4.00 -2.58 5.57
C LEU A 94 -3.85 -1.07 5.34
N LEU A 95 -3.81 -0.65 4.08
CA LEU A 95 -3.69 0.77 3.77
C LEU A 95 -4.90 1.56 4.23
N ASP A 96 -6.10 0.99 4.09
CA ASP A 96 -7.32 1.62 4.56
C ASP A 96 -7.27 1.83 6.08
N ARG A 97 -6.88 0.80 6.80
CA ARG A 97 -6.78 0.86 8.26
C ARG A 97 -5.73 1.90 8.69
N LEU A 98 -4.55 1.89 8.08
CA LEU A 98 -3.50 2.85 8.42
C LEU A 98 -3.93 4.28 8.12
N THR A 99 -4.60 4.47 6.99
CA THR A 99 -5.09 5.80 6.59
C THR A 99 -6.13 6.32 7.60
N ARG A 100 -7.09 5.48 7.96
CA ARG A 100 -8.12 5.88 8.92
C ARG A 100 -7.53 6.15 10.30
N THR A 101 -6.54 5.37 10.70
CA THR A 101 -5.84 5.60 11.95
C THR A 101 -5.13 6.95 11.94
N PHE A 102 -4.44 7.26 10.85
CA PHE A 102 -3.74 8.53 10.72
C PHE A 102 -4.71 9.71 10.75
N LEU A 103 -5.80 9.62 9.98
CA LEU A 103 -6.78 10.69 9.90
C LEU A 103 -7.54 10.85 11.22
N GLY A 104 -7.79 9.75 11.92
CA GLY A 104 -8.48 9.79 13.20
C GLY A 104 -7.71 10.49 14.30
N LYS A 105 -6.39 10.58 14.16
CA LYS A 105 -5.57 11.26 15.16
C LYS A 105 -5.79 12.75 15.21
N SER A 106 -6.45 13.30 14.21
CA SER A 106 -6.72 14.72 14.17
C SER A 106 -7.91 15.13 15.04
N THR A 107 -8.68 14.19 15.54
CA THR A 107 -9.88 14.47 16.31
C THR A 107 -9.64 14.50 17.81
#